data_1805a15d125add8822d8e4b7007a38ec
#
_entry.id   1805a15d125add8822d8e4b7007a38ec
#
_cell.length_a   1.000
_cell.length_b   1.000
_cell.length_c   1.000
_cell.angle_alpha   90.00
_cell.angle_beta   90.00
_cell.angle_gamma   90.00
#
_symmetry.space_group_name_H-M   'P 1'
#
loop_
_entity.id
_entity.type
_entity.pdbx_description
1 polymer ?
#
loop_
_entity_poly.entity_id
_entity_poly.type
_entity_poly.pdbx_seq_one_letter_code
_entity_poly.pdbx_strand_id
1 'polypeptide(L)'
;MSDSKIPEEGVSGKLKAVVYVLTGITLFTFIAFFTKLITRKSAPTQHEKNIKDTRIDTRAIELEKAGERLQQVGLNEQALDQYIQIWAMEESNAFDRAKAAATTGRLYLKLGNCKEALVWLFRSEAANPDKATELQTLIDTCIAKEK
;
A
#
# COMPACT_ATOMS: atom_id res chain seq x y z
N MET A 1 30.87 11.72 70.78
CA MET A 1 29.88 11.85 69.63
C MET A 1 30.46 12.93 68.76
N SER A 2 31.15 12.55 67.71
CA SER A 2 31.79 13.45 66.75
C SER A 2 30.85 13.68 65.58
N ASP A 3 30.35 14.93 65.52
CA ASP A 3 29.57 15.44 64.39
C ASP A 3 30.50 15.60 63.20
N SER A 4 30.42 14.71 62.25
CA SER A 4 31.09 14.84 60.95
C SER A 4 30.23 15.76 60.06
N LYS A 5 30.51 17.05 60.06
CA LYS A 5 30.00 18.02 59.08
C LYS A 5 30.46 17.62 57.69
N ILE A 6 29.52 17.19 56.89
CA ILE A 6 29.72 17.02 55.45
C ILE A 6 29.88 18.41 54.82
N PRO A 7 30.97 18.72 54.11
CA PRO A 7 31.09 20.02 53.45
C PRO A 7 30.10 20.10 52.29
N GLU A 8 29.16 21.03 52.36
CA GLU A 8 28.32 21.46 51.22
C GLU A 8 29.18 22.28 50.23
N GLU A 9 30.10 21.63 49.54
CA GLU A 9 30.73 22.26 48.38
C GLU A 9 29.76 22.22 47.19
N GLY A 10 28.92 23.24 47.12
CA GLY A 10 28.09 23.50 45.95
C GLY A 10 28.98 23.67 44.71
N VAL A 11 28.74 22.83 43.69
CA VAL A 11 29.45 22.88 42.40
C VAL A 11 29.52 24.34 41.90
N SER A 12 30.73 24.83 41.59
CA SER A 12 30.98 26.17 41.12
C SER A 12 30.05 26.55 39.95
N GLY A 13 29.44 27.76 39.99
CA GLY A 13 28.52 28.21 38.94
C GLY A 13 29.13 28.18 37.55
N LYS A 14 30.44 28.34 37.42
CA LYS A 14 31.18 28.18 36.15
C LYS A 14 31.13 26.73 35.62
N LEU A 15 31.23 25.76 36.52
CA LEU A 15 31.17 24.33 36.15
C LEU A 15 29.75 23.95 35.72
N LYS A 16 28.72 24.48 36.39
CA LYS A 16 27.31 24.28 35.98
C LYS A 16 27.06 24.85 34.59
N ALA A 17 27.55 26.06 34.30
CA ALA A 17 27.41 26.68 32.98
C ALA A 17 28.08 25.85 31.87
N VAL A 18 29.27 25.33 32.11
CA VAL A 18 29.98 24.47 31.14
C VAL A 18 29.19 23.17 30.85
N VAL A 19 28.65 22.54 31.88
CA VAL A 19 27.83 21.31 31.72
C VAL A 19 26.58 21.60 30.90
N TYR A 20 25.87 22.71 31.18
CA TYR A 20 24.67 23.07 30.41
C TYR A 20 24.99 23.38 28.94
N VAL A 21 26.10 24.03 28.64
CA VAL A 21 26.53 24.29 27.25
C VAL A 21 26.87 23.00 26.53
N LEU A 22 27.61 22.09 27.15
CA LEU A 22 27.96 20.80 26.56
C LEU A 22 26.72 19.92 26.31
N THR A 23 25.80 19.85 27.29
CA THR A 23 24.55 19.11 27.12
C THR A 23 23.66 19.72 26.04
N GLY A 24 23.62 21.06 25.92
CA GLY A 24 22.88 21.73 24.84
C GLY A 24 23.44 21.41 23.45
N ILE A 25 24.76 21.44 23.30
CA ILE A 25 25.43 21.11 22.04
C ILE A 25 25.16 19.64 21.65
N THR A 26 25.27 18.70 22.59
CA THR A 26 25.04 17.28 22.31
C THR A 26 23.59 17.01 21.95
N LEU A 27 22.63 17.62 22.61
CA LEU A 27 21.20 17.51 22.26
C LEU A 27 20.92 18.08 20.88
N PHE A 28 21.49 19.25 20.55
CA PHE A 28 21.30 19.87 19.25
C PHE A 28 21.86 19.02 18.11
N THR A 29 23.06 18.48 18.28
CA THR A 29 23.66 17.58 17.27
C THR A 29 22.87 16.28 17.11
N PHE A 30 22.31 15.75 18.20
CA PHE A 30 21.49 14.57 18.19
C PHE A 30 20.17 14.80 17.43
N ILE A 31 19.49 15.92 17.69
CA ILE A 31 18.25 16.31 17.00
C ILE A 31 18.53 16.54 15.52
N ALA A 32 19.60 17.25 15.15
CA ALA A 32 19.98 17.48 13.76
C ALA A 32 20.31 16.18 13.02
N PHE A 33 20.96 15.22 13.68
CA PHE A 33 21.24 13.91 13.13
C PHE A 33 19.97 13.10 12.91
N PHE A 34 19.06 13.07 13.88
CA PHE A 34 17.79 12.35 13.76
C PHE A 34 16.86 12.97 12.72
N THR A 35 16.76 14.31 12.66
CA THR A 35 15.97 14.97 11.62
C THR A 35 16.51 14.64 10.23
N LYS A 36 17.84 14.58 10.05
CA LYS A 36 18.46 14.18 8.79
C LYS A 36 18.23 12.71 8.44
N LEU A 37 18.15 11.82 9.43
CA LEU A 37 17.79 10.40 9.23
C LEU A 37 16.32 10.23 8.83
N ILE A 38 15.41 10.95 9.48
CA ILE A 38 13.96 10.86 9.22
C ILE A 38 13.62 11.54 7.88
N THR A 39 14.28 12.64 7.54
CA THR A 39 14.08 13.37 6.28
C THR A 39 14.80 12.72 5.08
N ARG A 40 15.71 11.77 5.31
CA ARG A 40 16.22 10.89 4.26
C ARG A 40 15.16 9.86 3.85
N LYS A 41 13.99 10.29 3.44
CA LYS A 41 13.22 9.55 2.45
C LYS A 41 14.03 9.63 1.15
N SER A 42 14.83 8.61 0.91
CA SER A 42 15.49 8.43 -0.37
C SER A 42 14.39 8.41 -1.41
N ALA A 43 14.28 9.47 -2.21
CA ALA A 43 13.47 9.37 -3.41
C ALA A 43 14.01 8.16 -4.17
N PRO A 44 13.18 7.17 -4.55
CA PRO A 44 13.65 6.00 -5.27
C PRO A 44 14.38 6.49 -6.53
N THR A 45 15.59 6.00 -6.72
CA THR A 45 16.36 6.31 -7.95
C THR A 45 15.55 5.82 -9.14
N GLN A 46 15.61 6.51 -10.27
CA GLN A 46 14.92 6.12 -11.52
C GLN A 46 15.15 4.63 -11.86
N HIS A 47 16.32 4.11 -11.55
CA HIS A 47 16.68 2.72 -11.79
C HIS A 47 15.92 1.74 -10.87
N GLU A 48 15.75 2.09 -9.60
CA GLU A 48 14.99 1.28 -8.63
C GLU A 48 13.49 1.29 -8.95
N LYS A 49 12.97 2.43 -9.40
CA LYS A 49 11.58 2.55 -9.85
C LYS A 49 11.33 1.68 -11.08
N ASN A 50 12.19 1.71 -12.09
CA ASN A 50 12.06 0.88 -13.28
C ASN A 50 12.10 -0.62 -12.98
N ILE A 51 12.98 -1.07 -12.07
CA ILE A 51 13.05 -2.48 -11.66
C ILE A 51 11.78 -2.90 -10.92
N LYS A 52 11.23 -2.02 -10.08
CA LYS A 52 9.99 -2.30 -9.33
C LYS A 52 8.80 -2.39 -10.27
N ASP A 53 8.64 -1.43 -11.18
CA ASP A 53 7.58 -1.41 -12.18
C ASP A 53 7.62 -2.68 -13.04
N THR A 54 8.79 -3.07 -13.55
CA THR A 54 8.95 -4.29 -14.37
C THR A 54 8.57 -5.57 -13.61
N ARG A 55 8.89 -5.65 -12.30
CA ARG A 55 8.53 -6.82 -11.47
C ARG A 55 7.02 -6.91 -11.24
N ILE A 56 6.36 -5.78 -11.07
CA ILE A 56 4.91 -5.71 -10.87
C ILE A 56 4.20 -6.15 -12.14
N ASP A 57 4.59 -5.62 -13.29
CA ASP A 57 4.04 -6.01 -14.58
C ASP A 57 4.20 -7.52 -14.84
N THR A 58 5.38 -8.07 -14.58
CA THR A 58 5.64 -9.51 -14.75
C THR A 58 4.74 -10.34 -13.82
N ARG A 59 4.60 -9.93 -12.57
CA ARG A 59 3.75 -10.63 -11.59
C ARG A 59 2.27 -10.55 -11.96
N ALA A 60 1.78 -9.41 -12.44
CA ALA A 60 0.41 -9.26 -12.88
C ALA A 60 0.11 -10.20 -14.06
N ILE A 61 1.02 -10.32 -15.04
CA ILE A 61 0.91 -11.23 -16.17
C ILE A 61 0.88 -12.70 -15.71
N GLU A 62 1.70 -13.07 -14.74
CA GLU A 62 1.72 -14.45 -14.20
C GLU A 62 0.41 -14.79 -13.48
N LEU A 63 -0.10 -13.87 -12.66
CA LEU A 63 -1.39 -14.04 -11.99
C LEU A 63 -2.55 -14.10 -12.98
N GLU A 64 -2.54 -13.29 -14.02
CA GLU A 64 -3.55 -13.34 -15.08
C GLU A 64 -3.57 -14.70 -15.77
N LYS A 65 -2.41 -15.21 -16.19
CA LYS A 65 -2.29 -16.56 -16.80
C LYS A 65 -2.76 -17.66 -15.85
N ALA A 66 -2.44 -17.54 -14.54
CA ALA A 66 -2.92 -18.49 -13.56
C ALA A 66 -4.45 -18.43 -13.41
N GLY A 67 -5.02 -17.24 -13.33
CA GLY A 67 -6.46 -17.00 -13.26
C GLY A 67 -7.20 -17.56 -14.50
N GLU A 68 -6.68 -17.32 -15.71
CA GLU A 68 -7.24 -17.87 -16.95
C GLU A 68 -7.26 -19.40 -16.96
N ARG A 69 -6.18 -20.05 -16.55
CA ARG A 69 -6.12 -21.52 -16.45
C ARG A 69 -7.13 -22.06 -15.45
N LEU A 70 -7.27 -21.41 -14.29
CA LEU A 70 -8.23 -21.78 -13.27
C LEU A 70 -9.68 -21.66 -13.80
N GLN A 71 -9.98 -20.59 -14.54
CA GLN A 71 -11.28 -20.43 -15.19
C GLN A 71 -11.57 -21.53 -16.23
N GLN A 72 -10.56 -21.91 -17.02
CA GLN A 72 -10.69 -22.96 -18.04
C GLN A 72 -11.06 -24.33 -17.46
N VAL A 73 -10.55 -24.62 -16.24
CA VAL A 73 -10.89 -25.87 -15.54
C VAL A 73 -12.07 -25.73 -14.57
N GLY A 74 -12.75 -24.57 -14.59
CA GLY A 74 -13.96 -24.34 -13.79
C GLY A 74 -13.72 -23.92 -12.35
N LEU A 75 -12.48 -23.71 -11.92
CA LEU A 75 -12.09 -23.28 -10.56
C LEU A 75 -12.26 -21.76 -10.42
N ASN A 76 -13.51 -21.28 -10.51
CA ASN A 76 -13.81 -19.85 -10.59
C ASN A 76 -13.48 -19.10 -9.28
N GLU A 77 -13.62 -19.73 -8.12
CA GLU A 77 -13.27 -19.12 -6.81
C GLU A 77 -11.76 -18.89 -6.68
N GLN A 78 -10.96 -19.89 -7.07
CA GLN A 78 -9.50 -19.75 -7.07
C GLN A 78 -9.02 -18.73 -8.12
N ALA A 79 -9.73 -18.63 -9.24
CA ALA A 79 -9.46 -17.60 -10.25
C ALA A 79 -9.73 -16.19 -9.70
N LEU A 80 -10.79 -16.00 -8.90
CA LEU A 80 -11.07 -14.73 -8.23
C LEU A 80 -9.87 -14.23 -7.42
N ASP A 81 -9.24 -15.12 -6.65
CA ASP A 81 -8.08 -14.76 -5.81
C ASP A 81 -6.93 -14.19 -6.64
N GLN A 82 -6.71 -14.70 -7.86
CA GLN A 82 -5.66 -14.21 -8.74
C GLN A 82 -5.97 -12.79 -9.23
N TYR A 83 -7.20 -12.54 -9.70
CA TYR A 83 -7.58 -11.21 -10.19
C TYR A 83 -7.70 -10.17 -9.07
N ILE A 84 -8.13 -10.55 -7.87
CA ILE A 84 -8.13 -9.68 -6.69
C ILE A 84 -6.70 -9.28 -6.31
N GLN A 85 -5.73 -10.20 -6.42
CA GLN A 85 -4.32 -9.87 -6.19
C GLN A 85 -3.79 -8.86 -7.21
N ILE A 86 -4.15 -8.99 -8.51
CA ILE A 86 -3.78 -8.00 -9.53
C ILE A 86 -4.35 -6.62 -9.18
N TRP A 87 -5.63 -6.56 -8.80
CA TRP A 87 -6.27 -5.32 -8.36
C TRP A 87 -5.58 -4.69 -7.15
N ALA A 88 -5.15 -5.51 -6.18
CA ALA A 88 -4.50 -5.05 -4.96
C ALA A 88 -3.06 -4.55 -5.16
N MET A 89 -2.45 -4.76 -6.32
CA MET A 89 -1.17 -4.19 -6.67
C MET A 89 -1.34 -2.69 -6.90
N GLU A 90 -0.96 -1.85 -5.93
CA GLU A 90 -1.12 -0.39 -5.97
C GLU A 90 -0.46 0.26 -7.20
N GLU A 91 0.57 -0.37 -7.73
CA GLU A 91 1.41 0.14 -8.81
C GLU A 91 1.04 -0.43 -10.18
N SER A 92 0.02 -1.30 -10.26
CA SER A 92 -0.54 -1.71 -11.56
C SER A 92 -1.16 -0.51 -12.25
N ASN A 93 -1.02 -0.44 -13.58
CA ASN A 93 -1.61 0.64 -14.33
C ASN A 93 -3.16 0.59 -14.26
N ALA A 94 -3.81 1.72 -14.50
CA ALA A 94 -5.27 1.84 -14.43
C ALA A 94 -5.99 0.85 -15.37
N PHE A 95 -5.40 0.55 -16.53
CA PHE A 95 -5.95 -0.40 -17.49
C PHE A 95 -5.97 -1.83 -16.94
N ASP A 96 -4.85 -2.31 -16.38
CA ASP A 96 -4.76 -3.66 -15.82
C ASP A 96 -5.63 -3.81 -14.57
N ARG A 97 -5.71 -2.77 -13.73
CA ARG A 97 -6.62 -2.74 -12.60
C ARG A 97 -8.08 -2.82 -13.04
N ALA A 98 -8.48 -2.04 -14.04
CA ALA A 98 -9.84 -2.09 -14.59
C ALA A 98 -10.15 -3.47 -15.17
N LYS A 99 -9.22 -4.06 -15.92
CA LYS A 99 -9.36 -5.41 -16.50
C LYS A 99 -9.52 -6.47 -15.41
N ALA A 100 -8.69 -6.43 -14.38
CA ALA A 100 -8.78 -7.35 -13.24
C ALA A 100 -10.11 -7.21 -12.51
N ALA A 101 -10.55 -5.99 -12.23
CA ALA A 101 -11.85 -5.73 -11.58
C ALA A 101 -13.03 -6.19 -12.44
N ALA A 102 -13.02 -5.94 -13.76
CA ALA A 102 -14.05 -6.42 -14.67
C ALA A 102 -14.14 -7.95 -14.67
N THR A 103 -12.99 -8.62 -14.71
CA THR A 103 -12.94 -10.10 -14.70
C THR A 103 -13.44 -10.66 -13.37
N THR A 104 -13.05 -10.03 -12.24
CA THR A 104 -13.55 -10.38 -10.91
C THR A 104 -15.07 -10.23 -10.84
N GLY A 105 -15.64 -9.13 -11.35
CA GLY A 105 -17.08 -8.92 -11.42
C GLY A 105 -17.80 -9.98 -12.25
N ARG A 106 -17.27 -10.36 -13.43
CA ARG A 106 -17.82 -11.42 -14.26
C ARG A 106 -17.78 -12.78 -13.56
N LEU A 107 -16.72 -13.08 -12.83
CA LEU A 107 -16.60 -14.33 -12.05
C LEU A 107 -17.62 -14.39 -10.92
N TYR A 108 -17.81 -13.31 -10.16
CA TYR A 108 -18.85 -13.24 -9.13
C TYR A 108 -20.25 -13.42 -9.73
N LEU A 109 -20.51 -12.82 -10.90
CA LEU A 109 -21.77 -13.00 -11.61
C LEU A 109 -21.97 -14.47 -12.02
N LYS A 110 -20.92 -15.15 -12.50
CA LYS A 110 -20.93 -16.58 -12.84
C LYS A 110 -21.18 -17.47 -11.63
N LEU A 111 -20.69 -17.07 -10.44
CA LEU A 111 -20.93 -17.72 -9.16
C LEU A 111 -22.29 -17.37 -8.55
N GLY A 112 -23.08 -16.51 -9.19
CA GLY A 112 -24.40 -16.10 -8.71
C GLY A 112 -24.40 -15.01 -7.65
N ASN A 113 -23.24 -14.45 -7.31
CA ASN A 113 -23.10 -13.41 -6.30
C ASN A 113 -23.15 -12.01 -6.95
N CYS A 114 -24.37 -11.53 -7.22
CA CYS A 114 -24.58 -10.24 -7.86
C CYS A 114 -24.14 -9.05 -7.00
N LYS A 115 -24.22 -9.13 -5.68
CA LYS A 115 -23.75 -8.05 -4.80
C LYS A 115 -22.27 -7.76 -4.98
N GLU A 116 -21.45 -8.78 -4.88
CA GLU A 116 -20.02 -8.65 -5.10
C GLU A 116 -19.68 -8.31 -6.54
N ALA A 117 -20.43 -8.89 -7.51
CA ALA A 117 -20.26 -8.56 -8.91
C ALA A 117 -20.40 -7.06 -9.17
N LEU A 118 -21.46 -6.43 -8.65
CA LEU A 118 -21.70 -4.98 -8.80
C LEU A 118 -20.55 -4.15 -8.22
N VAL A 119 -20.06 -4.49 -7.02
CA VAL A 119 -18.93 -3.80 -6.39
C VAL A 119 -17.71 -3.79 -7.32
N TRP A 120 -17.39 -4.95 -7.89
CA TRP A 120 -16.22 -5.10 -8.75
C TRP A 120 -16.40 -4.46 -10.14
N LEU A 121 -17.61 -4.50 -10.71
CA LEU A 121 -17.91 -3.83 -11.97
C LEU A 121 -17.81 -2.31 -11.84
N PHE A 122 -18.32 -1.71 -10.75
CA PHE A 122 -18.15 -0.29 -10.49
C PHE A 122 -16.69 0.11 -10.19
N ARG A 123 -15.92 -0.76 -9.55
CA ARG A 123 -14.47 -0.53 -9.39
C ARG A 123 -13.75 -0.50 -10.73
N SER A 124 -14.15 -1.37 -11.67
CA SER A 124 -13.59 -1.39 -13.01
C SER A 124 -13.91 -0.11 -13.78
N GLU A 125 -15.16 0.34 -13.73
CA GLU A 125 -15.60 1.59 -14.34
C GLU A 125 -14.86 2.80 -13.77
N ALA A 126 -14.73 2.86 -12.44
CA ALA A 126 -14.00 3.94 -11.77
C ALA A 126 -12.51 3.98 -12.12
N ALA A 127 -11.88 2.82 -12.37
CA ALA A 127 -10.49 2.74 -12.79
C ALA A 127 -10.28 3.07 -14.28
N ASN A 128 -11.26 2.75 -15.14
CA ASN A 128 -11.25 3.07 -16.55
C ASN A 128 -12.70 3.34 -17.05
N PRO A 129 -13.10 4.62 -17.13
CA PRO A 129 -14.45 5.01 -17.57
C PRO A 129 -14.81 4.55 -19.00
N ASP A 130 -13.84 4.32 -19.87
CA ASP A 130 -14.07 3.84 -21.22
C ASP A 130 -14.72 2.44 -21.24
N LYS A 131 -14.62 1.70 -20.14
CA LYS A 131 -15.25 0.41 -19.95
C LYS A 131 -16.74 0.45 -19.57
N ALA A 132 -17.27 1.61 -19.20
CA ALA A 132 -18.65 1.78 -18.71
C ALA A 132 -19.67 1.10 -19.63
N THR A 133 -19.61 1.38 -20.93
CA THR A 133 -20.56 0.80 -21.92
C THR A 133 -20.51 -0.71 -21.99
N GLU A 134 -19.31 -1.31 -21.91
CA GLU A 134 -19.13 -2.77 -21.92
C GLU A 134 -19.69 -3.40 -20.64
N LEU A 135 -19.54 -2.73 -19.50
CA LEU A 135 -19.94 -3.26 -18.20
C LEU A 135 -21.43 -3.07 -17.90
N GLN A 136 -22.09 -2.11 -18.56
CA GLN A 136 -23.48 -1.75 -18.28
C GLN A 136 -24.44 -2.95 -18.37
N THR A 137 -24.29 -3.80 -19.38
CA THR A 137 -25.13 -4.99 -19.55
C THR A 137 -25.00 -5.99 -18.39
N LEU A 138 -23.79 -6.11 -17.84
CA LEU A 138 -23.51 -6.98 -16.68
C LEU A 138 -24.12 -6.38 -15.39
N ILE A 139 -23.99 -5.07 -15.23
CA ILE A 139 -24.58 -4.33 -14.13
C ILE A 139 -26.10 -4.47 -14.13
N ASP A 140 -26.73 -4.22 -15.28
CA ASP A 140 -28.18 -4.33 -15.44
C ASP A 140 -28.69 -5.76 -15.17
N THR A 141 -27.91 -6.77 -15.57
CA THR A 141 -28.21 -8.19 -15.30
C THR A 141 -28.23 -8.46 -13.80
N CYS A 142 -27.28 -7.93 -13.05
CA CYS A 142 -27.24 -8.08 -11.59
C CYS A 142 -28.37 -7.33 -10.91
N ILE A 143 -28.65 -6.09 -11.32
CA ILE A 143 -29.74 -5.28 -10.75
C ILE A 143 -31.10 -5.97 -10.98
N ALA A 144 -31.30 -6.58 -12.13
CA ALA A 144 -32.53 -7.30 -12.45
C ALA A 144 -32.73 -8.57 -11.58
N LYS A 145 -31.64 -9.23 -11.17
CA LYS A 145 -31.69 -10.43 -10.34
C LYS A 145 -31.89 -10.14 -8.84
N GLU A 146 -31.62 -8.93 -8.39
CA GLU A 146 -31.76 -8.52 -6.99
C GLU A 146 -33.17 -7.96 -6.68
N LYS A 147 -34.03 -7.79 -7.66
CA LYS A 147 -35.44 -7.38 -7.52
C LYS A 147 -36.34 -8.60 -7.30
#